data_0b0d735f293dcc4b2a985f747ef72931
#
_entry.id   0b0d735f293dcc4b2a985f747ef72931
#
_cell.length_a   1.000
_cell.length_b   1.000
_cell.length_c   1.000
_cell.angle_alpha   90.00
_cell.angle_beta   90.00
_cell.angle_gamma   90.00
#
_symmetry.space_group_name_H-M   'P 1'
#
loop_
_entity.id
_entity.type
_entity.pdbx_description
1 polymer ?
#
loop_
_entity_poly.entity_id
_entity_poly.type
_entity_poly.pdbx_seq_one_letter_code
_entity_poly.pdbx_strand_id
1 'polypeptide(L)'
;MTVAIMSVAPLQAAPAPDPTTVRFLYQTCKDETAANGQRFCLGYILGVGQLMAVNADYGDNFALCSKPKGTVPTGREMIQAFVSWAEKHPESWSQRNVYGVALALRENWPCSSATTTVSEASP
;
A
#
# COMPACT_ATOMS: atom_id res chain seq x y z
N MET A 1 -58.41 -21.38 11.44
CA MET A 1 -57.20 -20.71 11.97
C MET A 1 -56.07 -20.89 10.96
N THR A 2 -55.68 -19.80 10.33
CA THR A 2 -54.59 -19.83 9.33
C THR A 2 -53.31 -19.50 10.06
N VAL A 3 -52.41 -20.47 10.15
CA VAL A 3 -51.08 -20.26 10.72
C VAL A 3 -50.20 -19.62 9.63
N ALA A 4 -49.85 -18.36 9.82
CA ALA A 4 -48.90 -17.70 8.93
C ALA A 4 -47.51 -18.21 9.27
N ILE A 5 -46.93 -19.00 8.38
CA ILE A 5 -45.55 -19.41 8.49
C ILE A 5 -44.71 -18.21 8.02
N MET A 6 -44.13 -17.48 9.00
CA MET A 6 -43.15 -16.47 8.67
C MET A 6 -41.87 -17.16 8.19
N SER A 7 -41.60 -17.07 6.92
CA SER A 7 -40.39 -17.54 6.30
C SER A 7 -39.28 -16.55 6.67
N VAL A 8 -38.39 -16.94 7.58
CA VAL A 8 -37.21 -16.14 7.93
C VAL A 8 -36.16 -16.41 6.84
N ALA A 9 -35.86 -15.39 6.03
CA ALA A 9 -34.80 -15.50 5.07
C ALA A 9 -33.46 -15.64 5.81
N PRO A 10 -32.57 -16.57 5.41
CA PRO A 10 -31.28 -16.69 6.06
C PRO A 10 -30.47 -15.42 5.85
N LEU A 11 -29.95 -14.89 6.96
CA LEU A 11 -28.98 -13.78 6.93
C LEU A 11 -27.68 -14.31 6.29
N GLN A 12 -27.43 -13.91 5.06
CA GLN A 12 -26.16 -14.18 4.44
C GLN A 12 -25.13 -13.23 5.00
N ALA A 13 -24.04 -13.79 5.56
CA ALA A 13 -22.92 -12.98 5.96
C ALA A 13 -22.34 -12.24 4.75
N ALA A 14 -22.02 -10.96 4.94
CA ALA A 14 -21.31 -10.22 3.91
C ALA A 14 -19.99 -10.93 3.57
N PRO A 15 -19.58 -10.98 2.29
CA PRO A 15 -18.30 -11.58 1.94
C PRO A 15 -17.16 -10.85 2.68
N ALA A 16 -16.19 -11.61 3.15
CA ALA A 16 -15.01 -11.04 3.79
C ALA A 16 -14.29 -10.09 2.83
N PRO A 17 -13.76 -8.96 3.33
CA PRO A 17 -12.98 -8.05 2.50
C PRO A 17 -11.79 -8.78 1.91
N ASP A 18 -11.46 -8.46 0.66
CA ASP A 18 -10.30 -9.04 -0.01
C ASP A 18 -9.02 -8.41 0.57
N PRO A 19 -8.19 -9.20 1.27
CA PRO A 19 -6.99 -8.67 1.92
C PRO A 19 -5.88 -8.27 0.95
N THR A 20 -6.04 -8.55 -0.34
CA THR A 20 -5.02 -8.25 -1.35
C THR A 20 -5.20 -6.88 -2.00
N THR A 21 -6.22 -6.13 -1.60
CA THR A 21 -6.54 -4.85 -2.24
C THR A 21 -5.95 -3.65 -1.51
N VAL A 22 -5.75 -2.57 -2.25
CA VAL A 22 -5.38 -1.26 -1.69
C VAL A 22 -6.41 -0.83 -0.64
N ARG A 23 -7.70 -1.01 -0.93
CA ARG A 23 -8.76 -0.64 0.01
C ARG A 23 -8.58 -1.31 1.37
N PHE A 24 -8.36 -2.61 1.36
CA PHE A 24 -8.18 -3.36 2.61
C PHE A 24 -6.98 -2.84 3.40
N LEU A 25 -5.85 -2.69 2.73
CA LEU A 25 -4.63 -2.22 3.40
C LEU A 25 -4.80 -0.79 3.90
N TYR A 26 -5.40 0.07 3.09
CA TYR A 26 -5.67 1.46 3.49
C TYR A 26 -6.53 1.53 4.75
N GLN A 27 -7.65 0.81 4.76
CA GLN A 27 -8.55 0.79 5.92
C GLN A 27 -7.85 0.23 7.15
N THR A 28 -7.04 -0.79 6.98
CA THR A 28 -6.26 -1.40 8.07
C THR A 28 -5.21 -0.43 8.62
N CYS A 29 -4.50 0.26 7.74
CA CYS A 29 -3.47 1.23 8.15
C CYS A 29 -4.06 2.48 8.80
N LYS A 30 -5.23 2.90 8.34
CA LYS A 30 -5.88 4.11 8.83
C LYS A 30 -6.48 3.92 10.23
N ASP A 31 -6.89 2.72 10.58
CA ASP A 31 -7.49 2.44 11.89
C ASP A 31 -6.40 2.30 12.96
N GLU A 32 -6.07 3.41 13.58
CA GLU A 32 -5.04 3.47 14.63
C GLU A 32 -5.47 2.79 15.93
N THR A 33 -6.74 2.44 16.08
CA THR A 33 -7.26 1.83 17.31
C THR A 33 -7.11 0.32 17.33
N ALA A 34 -6.93 -0.32 16.18
CA ALA A 34 -6.79 -1.76 16.04
C ALA A 34 -5.32 -2.18 16.07
N ALA A 35 -4.84 -2.61 17.24
CA ALA A 35 -3.42 -2.93 17.42
C ALA A 35 -2.90 -3.99 16.44
N ASN A 36 -3.68 -5.04 16.19
CA ASN A 36 -3.28 -6.09 15.25
C ASN A 36 -3.23 -5.57 13.81
N GLY A 37 -4.19 -4.72 13.44
CA GLY A 37 -4.20 -4.07 12.13
C GLY A 37 -2.98 -3.17 11.95
N GLN A 38 -2.60 -2.44 12.97
CA GLN A 38 -1.41 -1.59 12.93
C GLN A 38 -0.12 -2.40 12.76
N ARG A 39 -0.01 -3.53 13.45
CA ARG A 39 1.14 -4.42 13.29
C ARG A 39 1.21 -5.01 11.89
N PHE A 40 0.06 -5.43 11.37
CA PHE A 40 -0.02 -5.94 10.00
C PHE A 40 0.39 -4.86 9.00
N CYS A 41 -0.18 -3.66 9.14
CA CYS A 41 0.14 -2.52 8.29
C CYS A 41 1.64 -2.22 8.29
N LEU A 42 2.23 -2.11 9.48
CA LEU A 42 3.65 -1.82 9.63
C LEU A 42 4.51 -2.89 8.96
N GLY A 43 4.25 -4.16 9.26
CA GLY A 43 5.03 -5.26 8.70
C GLY A 43 4.92 -5.33 7.19
N TYR A 44 3.72 -5.15 6.67
CA TYR A 44 3.48 -5.21 5.23
C TYR A 44 4.21 -4.07 4.50
N ILE A 45 3.97 -2.85 4.91
CA ILE A 45 4.53 -1.67 4.23
C ILE A 45 6.04 -1.60 4.40
N LEU A 46 6.53 -1.89 5.60
CA LEU A 46 7.97 -1.91 5.86
C LEU A 46 8.67 -2.98 5.01
N GLY A 47 8.06 -4.16 4.88
CA GLY A 47 8.62 -5.22 4.04
C GLY A 47 8.73 -4.82 2.58
N VAL A 48 7.68 -4.22 2.03
CA VAL A 48 7.70 -3.72 0.65
C VAL A 48 8.75 -2.62 0.51
N GLY A 49 8.79 -1.67 1.44
CA GLY A 49 9.74 -0.57 1.40
C GLY A 49 11.19 -1.02 1.49
N GLN A 50 11.48 -1.99 2.33
CA GLN A 50 12.83 -2.56 2.43
C GLN A 50 13.25 -3.27 1.15
N LEU A 51 12.34 -4.02 0.55
CA LEU A 51 12.63 -4.66 -0.74
C LEU A 51 12.90 -3.62 -1.83
N MET A 52 12.11 -2.56 -1.86
CA MET A 52 12.31 -1.47 -2.81
C MET A 52 13.65 -0.75 -2.60
N ALA A 53 14.07 -0.61 -1.35
CA ALA A 53 15.37 -0.02 -1.03
C ALA A 53 16.53 -0.90 -1.52
N VAL A 54 16.40 -2.22 -1.41
CA VAL A 54 17.38 -3.15 -1.97
C VAL A 54 17.40 -3.06 -3.50
N ASN A 55 16.23 -2.96 -4.13
CA ASN A 55 16.12 -2.84 -5.58
C ASN A 55 16.80 -1.57 -6.12
N ALA A 56 16.94 -0.55 -5.30
CA ALA A 56 17.64 0.67 -5.71
C ALA A 56 19.08 0.40 -6.16
N ASP A 57 19.73 -0.60 -5.56
CA ASP A 57 21.08 -0.98 -5.92
C ASP A 57 21.15 -1.70 -7.27
N TYR A 58 20.03 -2.18 -7.76
CA TYR A 58 19.92 -2.94 -8.99
C TYR A 58 19.22 -2.18 -10.13
N GLY A 59 18.86 -0.92 -9.88
CA GLY A 59 18.25 -0.09 -10.90
C GLY A 59 16.81 -0.45 -11.28
N ASP A 60 16.07 -1.07 -10.39
CA ASP A 60 14.69 -1.46 -10.61
C ASP A 60 13.77 -0.23 -10.66
N ASN A 61 12.75 -0.29 -11.53
CA ASN A 61 11.75 0.76 -11.67
C ASN A 61 10.90 0.96 -10.42
N PHE A 62 10.82 -0.03 -9.56
CA PHE A 62 10.13 0.03 -8.27
C PHE A 62 11.12 0.18 -7.12
N ALA A 63 12.19 0.89 -7.33
CA ALA A 63 13.15 1.19 -6.29
C ALA A 63 12.71 2.36 -5.43
N LEU A 64 13.17 2.36 -4.19
CA LEU A 64 12.99 3.46 -3.25
C LEU A 64 14.37 4.06 -2.97
N CYS A 65 14.50 5.35 -3.18
CA CYS A 65 15.75 6.06 -2.97
C CYS A 65 15.55 7.21 -1.99
N SER A 66 16.23 7.14 -0.87
CA SER A 66 16.17 8.17 0.16
C SER A 66 17.31 9.15 0.03
N LYS A 67 17.12 10.33 0.57
CA LYS A 67 18.16 11.35 0.71
C LYS A 67 18.38 11.62 2.20
N PRO A 68 19.61 11.59 2.67
CA PRO A 68 20.83 11.24 1.93
C PRO A 68 20.89 9.76 1.56
N LYS A 69 21.67 9.46 0.54
CA LYS A 69 21.84 8.09 0.04
C LYS A 69 22.24 7.15 1.16
N GLY A 70 21.63 5.98 1.21
CA GLY A 70 21.87 4.97 2.23
C GLY A 70 20.95 5.06 3.44
N THR A 71 20.12 6.10 3.54
CA THR A 71 19.09 6.17 4.56
C THR A 71 17.81 5.49 4.05
N VAL A 72 17.07 4.92 4.99
CA VAL A 72 15.75 4.31 4.68
C VAL A 72 14.71 5.06 5.49
N PRO A 73 13.58 5.43 4.89
CA PRO A 73 12.49 6.05 5.64
C PRO A 73 12.02 5.14 6.78
N THR A 74 11.50 5.73 7.83
CA THR A 74 10.91 4.96 8.92
C THR A 74 9.62 4.28 8.46
N GLY A 75 9.24 3.20 9.14
CA GLY A 75 7.96 2.55 8.87
C GLY A 75 6.78 3.50 8.99
N ARG A 76 6.80 4.40 9.96
CA ARG A 76 5.75 5.41 10.13
C ARG A 76 5.66 6.34 8.93
N GLU A 77 6.78 6.81 8.44
CA GLU A 77 6.81 7.66 7.24
C GLU A 77 6.25 6.94 6.02
N MET A 78 6.60 5.67 5.86
CA MET A 78 6.09 4.84 4.76
C MET A 78 4.58 4.63 4.87
N ILE A 79 4.06 4.37 6.07
CA ILE A 79 2.62 4.23 6.31
C ILE A 79 1.90 5.53 5.95
N GLN A 80 2.40 6.66 6.42
CA GLN A 80 1.79 7.96 6.12
C GLN A 80 1.79 8.24 4.62
N ALA A 81 2.86 7.91 3.93
CA ALA A 81 2.94 8.06 2.48
C ALA A 81 1.89 7.21 1.77
N PHE A 82 1.73 5.96 2.17
CA PHE A 82 0.73 5.07 1.58
C PHE A 82 -0.70 5.54 1.88
N VAL A 83 -1.01 5.86 3.13
CA VAL A 83 -2.36 6.32 3.52
C VAL A 83 -2.72 7.58 2.74
N SER A 84 -1.82 8.55 2.68
CA SER A 84 -2.04 9.79 1.94
C SER A 84 -2.24 9.54 0.44
N TRP A 85 -1.45 8.66 -0.14
CA TRP A 85 -1.58 8.27 -1.54
C TRP A 85 -2.94 7.61 -1.81
N ALA A 86 -3.33 6.66 -0.97
CA ALA A 86 -4.60 5.94 -1.13
C ALA A 86 -5.80 6.88 -1.04
N GLU A 87 -5.75 7.88 -0.17
CA GLU A 87 -6.81 8.88 -0.05
C GLU A 87 -6.98 9.71 -1.32
N LYS A 88 -5.89 9.94 -2.04
CA LYS A 88 -5.91 10.68 -3.29
C LYS A 88 -6.24 9.83 -4.51
N HIS A 89 -6.22 8.50 -4.37
CA HIS A 89 -6.39 7.56 -5.48
C HIS A 89 -7.48 6.52 -5.22
N PRO A 90 -8.74 6.97 -4.96
CA PRO A 90 -9.83 6.01 -4.74
C PRO A 90 -10.06 5.11 -5.95
N GLU A 91 -9.70 5.54 -7.13
CA GLU A 91 -9.78 4.73 -8.36
C GLU A 91 -8.85 3.51 -8.32
N SER A 92 -7.85 3.52 -7.45
CA SER A 92 -6.90 2.42 -7.32
C SER A 92 -7.24 1.44 -6.19
N TRP A 93 -8.34 1.64 -5.48
CA TRP A 93 -8.67 0.86 -4.29
C TRP A 93 -8.96 -0.61 -4.56
N SER A 94 -9.34 -0.97 -5.78
CA SER A 94 -9.54 -2.36 -6.17
C SER A 94 -8.28 -3.04 -6.68
N GLN A 95 -7.20 -2.30 -6.85
CA GLN A 95 -5.92 -2.84 -7.30
C GLN A 95 -5.21 -3.58 -6.16
N ARG A 96 -4.19 -4.35 -6.53
CA ARG A 96 -3.38 -5.07 -5.55
C ARG A 96 -2.66 -4.09 -4.63
N ASN A 97 -2.70 -4.39 -3.35
CA ASN A 97 -2.12 -3.53 -2.32
C ASN A 97 -0.60 -3.34 -2.50
N VAL A 98 0.13 -4.37 -2.88
CA VAL A 98 1.58 -4.25 -3.10
C VAL A 98 1.90 -3.21 -4.18
N TYR A 99 1.08 -3.16 -5.22
CA TYR A 99 1.25 -2.18 -6.29
C TYR A 99 1.01 -0.75 -5.78
N GLY A 100 -0.06 -0.57 -5.02
CA GLY A 100 -0.36 0.73 -4.42
C GLY A 100 0.73 1.21 -3.46
N VAL A 101 1.24 0.32 -2.63
CA VAL A 101 2.36 0.66 -1.74
C VAL A 101 3.59 1.06 -2.56
N ALA A 102 3.92 0.29 -3.57
CA ALA A 102 5.10 0.58 -4.41
C ALA A 102 4.99 1.94 -5.09
N LEU A 103 3.82 2.27 -5.62
CA LEU A 103 3.58 3.58 -6.23
C LEU A 103 3.71 4.71 -5.23
N ALA A 104 3.09 4.57 -4.05
CA ALA A 104 3.12 5.58 -3.01
C ALA A 104 4.55 5.86 -2.53
N LEU A 105 5.31 4.80 -2.29
CA LEU A 105 6.67 4.93 -1.82
C LEU A 105 7.59 5.51 -2.90
N ARG A 106 7.41 5.10 -4.15
CA ARG A 106 8.20 5.64 -5.26
C ARG A 106 7.94 7.14 -5.45
N GLU A 107 6.71 7.58 -5.30
CA GLU A 107 6.38 9.01 -5.41
C GLU A 107 7.03 9.85 -4.31
N ASN A 108 7.09 9.31 -3.11
CA ASN A 108 7.67 10.03 -1.97
C ASN A 108 9.19 9.96 -1.93
N TRP A 109 9.77 8.88 -2.39
CA TRP A 109 11.22 8.67 -2.41
C TRP A 109 11.67 8.20 -3.78
N PRO A 110 11.52 9.06 -4.80
CA PRO A 110 11.87 8.68 -6.16
C PRO A 110 13.37 8.43 -6.28
N CYS A 111 13.68 7.34 -6.95
CA CYS A 111 15.03 7.13 -7.42
C CYS A 111 15.27 8.10 -8.55
N SER A 112 16.11 8.96 -8.27
CA SER A 112 16.64 10.00 -9.08
C SER A 112 16.09 10.13 -10.50
N SER A 113 15.41 11.19 -10.71
CA SER A 113 15.21 11.73 -12.05
C SER A 113 16.50 11.78 -12.87
N ALA A 114 17.64 11.85 -12.22
CA ALA A 114 18.93 11.76 -12.88
C ALA A 114 19.08 10.50 -13.72
N THR A 115 18.45 9.42 -13.32
CA THR A 115 18.44 8.19 -14.10
C THR A 115 17.81 8.40 -15.47
N THR A 116 16.68 9.09 -15.50
CA THR A 116 16.00 9.42 -16.73
C THR A 116 16.86 10.32 -17.60
N THR A 117 17.48 11.28 -17.00
CA THR A 117 18.36 12.21 -17.69
C THR A 117 19.53 11.49 -18.36
N VAL A 118 20.10 10.52 -17.70
CA VAL A 118 21.18 9.72 -18.22
C VAL A 118 20.75 8.97 -19.48
N SER A 119 19.57 8.39 -19.47
CA SER A 119 19.10 7.66 -20.63
C SER A 119 18.89 8.58 -21.83
N GLU A 120 18.52 9.80 -21.59
CA GLU A 120 18.35 10.81 -22.64
C GLU A 120 19.68 11.31 -23.16
N ALA A 121 20.66 11.38 -22.32
CA ALA A 121 22.00 11.79 -22.69
C ALA A 121 22.69 10.75 -23.57
N SER A 122 22.09 9.61 -23.68
CA SER A 122 22.60 8.59 -24.59
C SER A 122 22.60 9.12 -26.01
N PRO A 123 23.74 9.16 -26.68
CA PRO A 123 23.85 9.71 -28.02
C PRO A 123 23.09 8.91 -29.05
#